data_4ab1d4d2a36e947c6250608dfb57ca9a
#
_entry.id   4ab1d4d2a36e947c6250608dfb57ca9a
#
_cell.length_a   1.000
_cell.length_b   1.000
_cell.length_c   1.000
_cell.angle_alpha   90.00
_cell.angle_beta   90.00
_cell.angle_gamma   90.00
#
_symmetry.space_group_name_H-M   'P 1'
#
loop_
_entity.id
_entity.type
_entity.pdbx_description
1 polymer ?
#
loop_
_entity_poly.entity_id
_entity_poly.type
_entity_poly.pdbx_seq_one_letter_code
_entity_poly.pdbx_strand_id
1 'polypeptide(L)'
;MIDKITIKGARQHNLKNIDIELPKNEFIVITGVSGSGKSSLAFDTIYSEGQRRYVESLSAYARQFIGQMNKPEVDSIEGLSPAISIEQKTTNRNPRSTVGTITEVYDYLRLLFAHIGIAHCPICHTAVEKQSVDEIVESIMSKFDEGSKIILLSPVVKDKKGTHKNIFLNLFKKGFVRARVNGEVLYLEDEIELDKNKKHNIEVVVDRLVLKKDDKDFESRLTQSIEAAIELSNGKLIVNDGKTDYLYSENYSCPNHEDVSIPELNPRLFSFNAPYGACPECKGLGKKLEVDENKLIENPDLSIEDGGMYIPGAMARKGYSWEIFRAMAKAAKIDLTKPVKDLTKKELDIIFYGYDEKFKFDYTGGDFDFHGYKEYEGAVKNLERRYYESFSEAQKEEIENRYMVERICKVCKGKRLKDEVLAVTVNDKNIMEICDMSIKNSLDFFMNLSLTEKQEKIAKEILKEIRERLTFMTNVGL
;
A
#
# COMPACT_ATOMS: atom_id res chain seq x y z
N MET A 1 -0.51 -52.56 14.79
CA MET A 1 -0.72 -51.22 14.24
C MET A 1 -2.08 -51.22 13.54
N ILE A 2 -2.84 -50.15 13.60
CA ILE A 2 -4.12 -50.03 12.88
C ILE A 2 -3.80 -49.77 11.38
N ASP A 3 -4.01 -50.78 10.55
CA ASP A 3 -3.64 -50.73 9.12
C ASP A 3 -4.75 -50.17 8.22
N LYS A 4 -5.87 -49.75 8.82
CA LYS A 4 -7.02 -49.22 8.12
C LYS A 4 -7.56 -47.96 8.76
N ILE A 5 -8.21 -47.11 8.00
CA ILE A 5 -9.09 -46.02 8.46
C ILE A 5 -10.51 -46.56 8.40
N THR A 6 -11.19 -46.67 9.55
CA THR A 6 -12.56 -47.16 9.64
C THR A 6 -13.49 -45.97 9.97
N ILE A 7 -14.46 -45.73 9.10
CA ILE A 7 -15.47 -44.68 9.21
C ILE A 7 -16.83 -45.34 9.40
N LYS A 8 -17.60 -44.91 10.39
CA LYS A 8 -18.97 -45.40 10.62
C LYS A 8 -19.95 -44.26 10.67
N GLY A 9 -21.05 -44.40 9.99
CA GLY A 9 -22.17 -43.49 10.05
C GLY A 9 -21.87 -42.11 9.48
N ALA A 10 -21.11 -41.96 8.40
CA ALA A 10 -20.84 -40.68 7.76
C ALA A 10 -22.08 -40.08 7.11
N ARG A 11 -22.49 -38.88 7.59
CA ARG A 11 -23.72 -38.18 7.16
C ARG A 11 -23.44 -36.73 6.71
N GLN A 12 -22.18 -36.35 6.57
CA GLN A 12 -21.82 -35.02 6.19
C GLN A 12 -22.41 -34.63 4.81
N HIS A 13 -23.10 -33.49 4.74
CA HIS A 13 -23.81 -32.98 3.57
C HIS A 13 -24.77 -34.01 2.96
N ASN A 14 -24.46 -34.57 1.78
CA ASN A 14 -25.31 -35.52 1.06
C ASN A 14 -24.94 -37.00 1.26
N LEU A 15 -24.02 -37.29 2.20
CA LEU A 15 -23.70 -38.69 2.54
C LEU A 15 -24.86 -39.36 3.28
N LYS A 16 -25.17 -40.60 2.90
CA LYS A 16 -26.36 -41.31 3.38
C LYS A 16 -26.00 -42.33 4.44
N ASN A 17 -25.39 -41.90 5.55
CA ASN A 17 -25.03 -42.74 6.67
C ASN A 17 -24.17 -43.94 6.23
N ILE A 18 -23.06 -43.66 5.56
CA ILE A 18 -22.20 -44.68 4.97
C ILE A 18 -21.13 -45.16 5.96
N ASP A 19 -20.84 -46.45 5.91
CA ASP A 19 -19.73 -47.12 6.57
C ASP A 19 -18.69 -47.47 5.52
N ILE A 20 -17.39 -47.17 5.81
CA ILE A 20 -16.32 -47.46 4.85
C ILE A 20 -15.03 -47.79 5.59
N GLU A 21 -14.26 -48.73 5.04
CA GLU A 21 -12.91 -49.04 5.46
C GLU A 21 -11.93 -48.69 4.34
N LEU A 22 -10.89 -47.93 4.67
CA LEU A 22 -9.86 -47.51 3.73
C LEU A 22 -8.50 -48.07 4.21
N PRO A 23 -7.72 -48.73 3.33
CA PRO A 23 -6.38 -49.19 3.69
C PRO A 23 -5.44 -47.99 3.92
N LYS A 24 -4.46 -48.17 4.79
CA LYS A 24 -3.37 -47.19 4.99
C LYS A 24 -2.19 -47.52 4.08
N ASN A 25 -1.38 -46.47 3.81
CA ASN A 25 -0.15 -46.56 3.01
C ASN A 25 -0.38 -47.02 1.57
N GLU A 26 -1.57 -46.79 1.05
CA GLU A 26 -1.96 -47.10 -0.34
C GLU A 26 -2.50 -45.89 -1.06
N PHE A 27 -2.45 -45.91 -2.38
CA PHE A 27 -3.05 -44.89 -3.25
C PHE A 27 -4.53 -45.20 -3.44
N ILE A 28 -5.38 -44.29 -2.92
CA ILE A 28 -6.84 -44.47 -2.95
C ILE A 28 -7.47 -43.47 -3.91
N VAL A 29 -8.27 -43.92 -4.85
CA VAL A 29 -9.01 -43.07 -5.79
C VAL A 29 -10.50 -43.12 -5.47
N ILE A 30 -11.10 -41.92 -5.21
CA ILE A 30 -12.53 -41.76 -4.98
C ILE A 30 -13.17 -41.24 -6.27
N THR A 31 -14.04 -42.01 -6.89
CA THR A 31 -14.70 -41.72 -8.18
C THR A 31 -16.22 -41.64 -8.02
N GLY A 32 -16.86 -41.00 -8.97
CA GLY A 32 -18.33 -40.89 -9.04
C GLY A 32 -18.79 -39.65 -9.80
N VAL A 33 -20.09 -39.56 -10.06
CA VAL A 33 -20.70 -38.38 -10.71
C VAL A 33 -20.61 -37.11 -9.86
N SER A 34 -20.80 -35.93 -10.47
CA SER A 34 -20.87 -34.69 -9.73
C SER A 34 -21.98 -34.71 -8.68
N GLY A 35 -21.75 -34.22 -7.47
CA GLY A 35 -22.73 -34.26 -6.39
C GLY A 35 -22.87 -35.59 -5.65
N SER A 36 -22.06 -36.62 -5.96
CA SER A 36 -22.14 -37.95 -5.31
C SER A 36 -21.55 -38.02 -3.90
N GLY A 37 -20.99 -36.92 -3.35
CA GLY A 37 -20.41 -36.88 -2.00
C GLY A 37 -18.92 -37.20 -1.91
N LYS A 38 -18.19 -37.31 -3.04
CA LYS A 38 -16.73 -37.56 -3.04
C LYS A 38 -15.94 -36.58 -2.19
N SER A 39 -16.18 -35.27 -2.42
CA SER A 39 -15.56 -34.23 -1.66
C SER A 39 -16.01 -34.19 -0.21
N SER A 40 -17.29 -34.44 0.06
CA SER A 40 -17.84 -34.54 1.41
C SER A 40 -17.21 -35.67 2.21
N LEU A 41 -16.87 -36.79 1.60
CA LEU A 41 -16.16 -37.89 2.25
C LEU A 41 -14.69 -37.55 2.47
N ALA A 42 -13.97 -37.11 1.43
CA ALA A 42 -12.52 -36.91 1.48
C ALA A 42 -12.14 -35.67 2.32
N PHE A 43 -12.76 -34.50 2.04
CA PHE A 43 -12.39 -33.24 2.65
C PHE A 43 -13.22 -32.95 3.90
N ASP A 44 -14.55 -32.97 3.80
CA ASP A 44 -15.43 -32.52 4.88
C ASP A 44 -15.59 -33.57 6.00
N THR A 45 -15.21 -34.83 5.76
CA THR A 45 -15.26 -35.90 6.76
C THR A 45 -13.85 -36.34 7.18
N ILE A 46 -13.06 -36.95 6.30
CA ILE A 46 -11.77 -37.57 6.65
C ILE A 46 -10.73 -36.50 7.02
N TYR A 47 -10.50 -35.53 6.12
CA TYR A 47 -9.51 -34.49 6.36
C TYR A 47 -9.92 -33.60 7.53
N SER A 48 -11.17 -33.16 7.58
CA SER A 48 -11.68 -32.28 8.64
C SER A 48 -11.51 -32.88 10.03
N GLU A 49 -11.84 -34.16 10.23
CA GLU A 49 -11.64 -34.84 11.51
C GLU A 49 -10.16 -35.08 11.83
N GLY A 50 -9.33 -35.43 10.84
CA GLY A 50 -7.89 -35.58 11.01
C GLY A 50 -7.22 -34.28 11.44
N GLN A 51 -7.56 -33.18 10.79
CA GLN A 51 -7.06 -31.84 11.13
C GLN A 51 -7.58 -31.37 12.48
N ARG A 52 -8.86 -31.60 12.80
CA ARG A 52 -9.45 -31.25 14.10
C ARG A 52 -8.68 -31.93 15.25
N ARG A 53 -8.44 -33.25 15.17
CA ARG A 53 -7.68 -33.99 16.18
C ARG A 53 -6.23 -33.52 16.28
N TYR A 54 -5.61 -33.20 15.15
CA TYR A 54 -4.26 -32.65 15.15
C TYR A 54 -4.22 -31.29 15.88
N VAL A 55 -5.14 -30.39 15.56
CA VAL A 55 -5.23 -29.06 16.23
C VAL A 55 -5.53 -29.21 17.72
N GLU A 56 -6.38 -30.16 18.12
CA GLU A 56 -6.67 -30.44 19.54
C GLU A 56 -5.43 -30.95 20.31
N SER A 57 -4.49 -31.59 19.65
CA SER A 57 -3.23 -32.04 20.27
C SER A 57 -2.22 -30.90 20.53
N LEU A 58 -2.44 -29.70 19.90
CA LEU A 58 -1.56 -28.54 20.06
C LEU A 58 -1.84 -27.77 21.36
N SER A 59 -0.87 -26.94 21.78
CA SER A 59 -1.03 -26.07 22.93
C SER A 59 -2.19 -25.08 22.75
N ALA A 60 -2.78 -24.62 23.87
CA ALA A 60 -3.88 -23.65 23.84
C ALA A 60 -3.49 -22.34 23.10
N TYR A 61 -2.22 -21.93 23.19
CA TYR A 61 -1.70 -20.78 22.47
C TYR A 61 -1.68 -21.01 20.95
N ALA A 62 -1.17 -22.15 20.48
CA ALA A 62 -1.14 -22.47 19.05
C ALA A 62 -2.54 -22.57 18.44
N ARG A 63 -3.53 -23.09 19.19
CA ARG A 63 -4.92 -23.21 18.73
C ARG A 63 -5.61 -21.86 18.45
N GLN A 64 -5.18 -20.76 19.06
CA GLN A 64 -5.73 -19.43 18.80
C GLN A 64 -5.42 -18.89 17.40
N PHE A 65 -4.34 -19.38 16.78
CA PHE A 65 -3.90 -18.94 15.43
C PHE A 65 -4.37 -19.89 14.32
N ILE A 66 -4.79 -21.11 14.67
CA ILE A 66 -5.26 -22.12 13.72
C ILE A 66 -6.77 -22.22 13.91
N GLY A 67 -7.54 -21.80 12.91
CA GLY A 67 -9.00 -21.82 12.96
C GLY A 67 -9.55 -23.19 13.40
N GLN A 68 -10.58 -23.20 14.23
CA GLN A 68 -11.25 -24.45 14.65
C GLN A 68 -12.09 -24.97 13.49
N MET A 69 -11.89 -26.24 13.15
CA MET A 69 -12.76 -26.97 12.24
C MET A 69 -13.96 -27.53 13.02
N ASN A 70 -15.13 -27.47 12.41
CA ASN A 70 -16.33 -28.09 12.96
C ASN A 70 -16.16 -29.61 12.95
N LYS A 71 -16.70 -30.28 13.98
CA LYS A 71 -16.75 -31.74 14.03
C LYS A 71 -17.67 -32.24 12.90
N PRO A 72 -17.19 -33.14 12.00
CA PRO A 72 -18.03 -33.68 10.95
C PRO A 72 -19.15 -34.56 11.52
N GLU A 73 -20.23 -34.66 10.77
CA GLU A 73 -21.38 -35.52 11.10
C GLU A 73 -21.08 -37.00 10.81
N VAL A 74 -20.48 -37.64 11.82
CA VAL A 74 -20.04 -39.05 11.73
C VAL A 74 -20.14 -39.70 13.11
N ASP A 75 -20.47 -40.97 13.19
CA ASP A 75 -20.55 -41.71 14.45
C ASP A 75 -19.17 -41.97 15.02
N SER A 76 -18.25 -42.51 14.23
CA SER A 76 -16.85 -42.70 14.61
C SER A 76 -15.92 -42.74 13.41
N ILE A 77 -14.68 -42.27 13.61
CA ILE A 77 -13.56 -42.45 12.69
C ILE A 77 -12.36 -42.94 13.50
N GLU A 78 -11.83 -44.08 13.13
CA GLU A 78 -10.66 -44.71 13.74
C GLU A 78 -9.50 -44.76 12.73
N GLY A 79 -8.29 -44.79 13.24
CA GLY A 79 -7.09 -44.99 12.44
C GLY A 79 -6.60 -43.72 11.69
N LEU A 80 -7.16 -42.54 11.92
CA LEU A 80 -6.69 -41.31 11.28
C LEU A 80 -5.26 -40.95 11.71
N SER A 81 -4.49 -40.44 10.74
CA SER A 81 -3.21 -39.79 10.95
C SER A 81 -3.36 -38.28 10.68
N PRO A 82 -2.44 -37.42 11.11
CA PRO A 82 -2.40 -36.04 10.65
C PRO A 82 -2.43 -35.99 9.11
N ALA A 83 -3.28 -35.14 8.57
CA ALA A 83 -3.55 -35.11 7.12
C ALA A 83 -3.28 -33.71 6.55
N ILE A 84 -2.90 -33.68 5.27
CA ILE A 84 -2.77 -32.45 4.46
C ILE A 84 -3.80 -32.55 3.34
N SER A 85 -4.54 -31.46 3.12
CA SER A 85 -5.47 -31.34 2.01
C SER A 85 -4.92 -30.35 0.98
N ILE A 86 -5.01 -30.73 -0.29
CA ILE A 86 -4.75 -29.84 -1.43
C ILE A 86 -6.06 -29.73 -2.20
N GLU A 87 -6.68 -28.59 -2.12
CA GLU A 87 -7.96 -28.31 -2.75
C GLU A 87 -7.77 -27.49 -4.03
N GLN A 88 -8.60 -27.76 -5.02
CA GLN A 88 -8.71 -26.91 -6.20
C GLN A 88 -9.53 -25.67 -5.84
N LYS A 89 -8.87 -24.54 -5.52
CA LYS A 89 -9.56 -23.28 -5.30
C LYS A 89 -9.70 -22.48 -6.57
N THR A 90 -10.91 -22.04 -6.86
CA THR A 90 -11.20 -21.16 -8.01
C THR A 90 -10.98 -19.69 -7.68
N THR A 91 -11.01 -19.30 -6.40
CA THR A 91 -10.82 -17.91 -5.97
C THR A 91 -9.95 -17.83 -4.72
N ASN A 92 -8.96 -16.93 -4.75
CA ASN A 92 -8.19 -16.58 -3.57
C ASN A 92 -8.88 -15.43 -2.82
N ARG A 93 -9.30 -15.67 -1.59
CA ARG A 93 -9.96 -14.66 -0.74
C ARG A 93 -9.00 -13.61 -0.20
N ASN A 94 -7.68 -13.86 -0.22
CA ASN A 94 -6.70 -12.88 0.23
C ASN A 94 -6.21 -12.02 -0.96
N PRO A 95 -6.61 -10.74 -1.03
CA PRO A 95 -6.27 -9.87 -2.16
C PRO A 95 -4.77 -9.54 -2.26
N ARG A 96 -3.99 -9.88 -1.23
CA ARG A 96 -2.53 -9.70 -1.19
C ARG A 96 -1.76 -10.94 -1.63
N SER A 97 -2.42 -12.07 -1.78
CA SER A 97 -1.80 -13.31 -2.23
C SER A 97 -1.63 -13.29 -3.75
N THR A 98 -0.43 -13.53 -4.22
CA THR A 98 -0.06 -13.61 -5.65
C THR A 98 0.78 -14.86 -5.88
N VAL A 99 0.91 -15.28 -7.14
CA VAL A 99 1.82 -16.38 -7.48
C VAL A 99 3.23 -16.12 -6.93
N GLY A 100 3.75 -14.91 -7.13
CA GLY A 100 5.08 -14.52 -6.66
C GLY A 100 5.25 -14.61 -5.14
N THR A 101 4.22 -14.27 -4.34
CA THR A 101 4.30 -14.37 -2.87
C THR A 101 4.14 -15.79 -2.35
N ILE A 102 3.30 -16.62 -2.99
CA ILE A 102 3.11 -18.03 -2.59
C ILE A 102 4.34 -18.86 -2.92
N THR A 103 5.01 -18.57 -4.03
CA THR A 103 6.22 -19.25 -4.49
C THR A 103 7.51 -18.67 -3.92
N GLU A 104 7.41 -17.65 -3.08
CA GLU A 104 8.52 -16.89 -2.50
C GLU A 104 9.39 -16.13 -3.52
N VAL A 105 9.10 -16.23 -4.83
CA VAL A 105 9.83 -15.50 -5.87
C VAL A 105 9.86 -14.00 -5.59
N TYR A 106 8.73 -13.44 -5.10
CA TYR A 106 8.65 -12.02 -4.77
C TYR A 106 9.60 -11.60 -3.64
N ASP A 107 9.85 -12.47 -2.67
CA ASP A 107 10.77 -12.18 -1.58
C ASP A 107 12.22 -12.13 -2.07
N TYR A 108 12.59 -13.03 -2.98
CA TYR A 108 13.90 -12.96 -3.64
C TYR A 108 14.02 -11.76 -4.59
N LEU A 109 12.94 -11.36 -5.28
CA LEU A 109 12.94 -10.11 -6.06
C LEU A 109 13.20 -8.89 -5.18
N ARG A 110 12.56 -8.82 -4.02
CA ARG A 110 12.80 -7.73 -3.05
C ARG A 110 14.25 -7.67 -2.60
N LEU A 111 14.88 -8.82 -2.34
CA LEU A 111 16.30 -8.90 -2.03
C LEU A 111 17.16 -8.44 -3.20
N LEU A 112 16.86 -8.89 -4.41
CA LEU A 112 17.59 -8.53 -5.62
C LEU A 112 17.58 -7.02 -5.84
N PHE A 113 16.39 -6.40 -5.82
CA PHE A 113 16.25 -4.96 -6.02
C PHE A 113 16.88 -4.12 -4.91
N ALA A 114 16.91 -4.63 -3.67
CA ALA A 114 17.59 -3.96 -2.56
C ALA A 114 19.11 -3.95 -2.73
N HIS A 115 19.70 -4.99 -3.35
CA HIS A 115 21.14 -5.14 -3.41
C HIS A 115 21.77 -4.66 -4.72
N ILE A 116 21.09 -4.81 -5.85
CA ILE A 116 21.61 -4.43 -7.17
C ILE A 116 20.72 -3.48 -7.96
N GLY A 117 19.60 -3.05 -7.38
CA GLY A 117 18.70 -2.08 -8.02
C GLY A 117 19.36 -0.72 -8.18
N ILE A 118 19.12 -0.10 -9.32
CA ILE A 118 19.55 1.27 -9.63
C ILE A 118 18.35 2.19 -9.44
N ALA A 119 18.49 3.16 -8.54
CA ALA A 119 17.44 4.14 -8.28
C ALA A 119 17.43 5.22 -9.36
N HIS A 120 16.25 5.63 -9.79
CA HIS A 120 16.07 6.71 -10.75
C HIS A 120 15.08 7.73 -10.19
N CYS A 121 15.20 8.97 -10.62
CA CYS A 121 14.19 9.99 -10.31
C CYS A 121 12.86 9.62 -11.00
N PRO A 122 11.73 9.54 -10.28
CA PRO A 122 10.43 9.22 -10.87
C PRO A 122 9.92 10.27 -11.86
N ILE A 123 10.51 11.49 -11.86
CA ILE A 123 10.10 12.61 -12.72
C ILE A 123 10.96 12.68 -14.00
N CYS A 124 12.29 12.73 -13.87
CA CYS A 124 13.20 12.90 -15.00
C CYS A 124 13.95 11.63 -15.42
N HIS A 125 13.75 10.53 -14.72
CA HIS A 125 14.37 9.22 -14.95
C HIS A 125 15.91 9.21 -14.92
N THR A 126 16.55 10.28 -14.46
CA THR A 126 18.00 10.31 -14.22
C THR A 126 18.35 9.34 -13.09
N ALA A 127 19.39 8.53 -13.29
CA ALA A 127 19.90 7.67 -12.22
C ALA A 127 20.35 8.54 -11.04
N VAL A 128 19.98 8.12 -9.83
CA VAL A 128 20.35 8.78 -8.59
C VAL A 128 21.16 7.82 -7.74
N GLU A 129 22.29 8.29 -7.27
CA GLU A 129 23.22 7.51 -6.48
C GLU A 129 23.27 8.05 -5.05
N LYS A 130 23.57 7.17 -4.11
CA LYS A 130 23.91 7.53 -2.75
C LYS A 130 25.39 7.92 -2.74
N GLN A 131 25.70 9.10 -2.20
CA GLN A 131 27.09 9.53 -2.02
C GLN A 131 27.51 9.26 -0.57
N SER A 132 28.62 8.57 -0.37
CA SER A 132 29.24 8.49 0.95
C SER A 132 29.85 9.84 1.34
N VAL A 133 30.08 10.06 2.65
CA VAL A 133 30.76 11.27 3.12
C VAL A 133 32.10 11.45 2.42
N ASP A 134 32.88 10.36 2.24
CA ASP A 134 34.17 10.40 1.56
C ASP A 134 34.06 10.84 0.08
N GLU A 135 33.06 10.32 -0.64
CA GLU A 135 32.77 10.72 -2.02
C GLU A 135 32.32 12.19 -2.12
N ILE A 136 31.57 12.69 -1.12
CA ILE A 136 31.20 14.10 -1.05
C ILE A 136 32.45 14.97 -0.81
N VAL A 137 33.32 14.57 0.11
CA VAL A 137 34.59 15.26 0.37
C VAL A 137 35.44 15.30 -0.92
N GLU A 138 35.64 14.16 -1.57
CA GLU A 138 36.43 14.07 -2.82
C GLU A 138 35.80 14.94 -3.92
N SER A 139 34.49 14.92 -4.06
CA SER A 139 33.76 15.76 -5.02
C SER A 139 33.96 17.25 -4.74
N ILE A 140 33.89 17.69 -3.48
CA ILE A 140 34.13 19.09 -3.10
C ILE A 140 35.56 19.48 -3.38
N MET A 141 36.52 18.65 -2.97
CA MET A 141 37.98 18.87 -3.19
C MET A 141 38.35 18.94 -4.67
N SER A 142 37.67 18.18 -5.52
CA SER A 142 37.92 18.19 -6.97
C SER A 142 37.22 19.35 -7.68
N LYS A 143 36.03 19.72 -7.26
CA LYS A 143 35.16 20.70 -7.94
C LYS A 143 35.56 22.14 -7.71
N PHE A 144 36.06 22.48 -6.54
CA PHE A 144 36.41 23.85 -6.20
C PHE A 144 37.92 24.08 -6.24
N ASP A 145 38.35 25.28 -6.62
CA ASP A 145 39.74 25.65 -6.69
C ASP A 145 40.36 25.94 -5.31
N GLU A 146 41.66 25.82 -5.20
CA GLU A 146 42.45 26.26 -4.03
C GLU A 146 42.11 27.70 -3.64
N GLY A 147 41.83 27.94 -2.35
CA GLY A 147 41.48 29.25 -1.84
C GLY A 147 40.01 29.67 -2.03
N SER A 148 39.18 28.82 -2.65
CA SER A 148 37.74 29.05 -2.78
C SER A 148 37.06 29.15 -1.42
N LYS A 149 36.18 30.12 -1.26
CA LYS A 149 35.38 30.30 -0.03
C LYS A 149 34.06 29.52 -0.23
N ILE A 150 33.82 28.56 0.63
CA ILE A 150 32.61 27.76 0.63
C ILE A 150 31.87 27.85 1.96
N ILE A 151 30.55 27.74 1.91
CA ILE A 151 29.66 27.69 3.06
C ILE A 151 28.95 26.34 3.04
N LEU A 152 29.05 25.59 4.13
CA LEU A 152 28.32 24.33 4.32
C LEU A 152 27.00 24.65 5.01
N LEU A 153 25.91 24.28 4.38
CA LEU A 153 24.55 24.53 4.82
C LEU A 153 23.78 23.23 4.99
N SER A 154 23.07 23.08 6.09
CA SER A 154 22.18 21.97 6.36
C SER A 154 20.71 22.39 6.18
N PRO A 155 19.95 21.89 5.20
CA PRO A 155 18.55 22.24 4.98
C PRO A 155 17.65 21.55 6.02
N VAL A 156 17.12 22.31 6.99
CA VAL A 156 16.27 21.79 8.08
C VAL A 156 14.78 22.06 7.85
N VAL A 157 14.43 23.10 7.08
CA VAL A 157 13.05 23.39 6.68
C VAL A 157 13.04 23.75 5.20
N LYS A 158 12.17 23.09 4.42
CA LYS A 158 11.96 23.42 3.01
C LYS A 158 10.48 23.55 2.72
N ASP A 159 10.09 24.70 2.14
CA ASP A 159 8.74 25.03 1.65
C ASP A 159 7.61 24.75 2.65
N LYS A 160 7.85 24.99 3.96
CA LYS A 160 6.88 24.76 5.03
C LYS A 160 6.38 26.05 5.64
N LYS A 161 5.06 26.13 5.87
CA LYS A 161 4.43 27.24 6.60
C LYS A 161 4.70 27.13 8.09
N GLY A 162 4.86 28.26 8.75
CA GLY A 162 5.02 28.32 10.20
C GLY A 162 6.00 29.41 10.66
N THR A 163 5.99 29.73 11.94
CA THR A 163 6.95 30.66 12.53
C THR A 163 8.30 30.04 12.84
N HIS A 164 8.38 28.73 12.91
CA HIS A 164 9.58 27.90 13.15
C HIS A 164 10.42 28.30 14.39
N LYS A 165 9.85 29.06 15.35
CA LYS A 165 10.56 29.56 16.57
C LYS A 165 11.27 28.44 17.34
N ASN A 166 10.62 27.28 17.50
CA ASN A 166 11.21 26.13 18.19
C ASN A 166 12.44 25.54 17.48
N ILE A 167 12.48 25.63 16.16
CA ILE A 167 13.62 25.16 15.37
C ILE A 167 14.81 26.06 15.62
N PHE A 168 14.65 27.38 15.53
CA PHE A 168 15.72 28.35 15.81
C PHE A 168 16.27 28.21 17.24
N LEU A 169 15.41 28.07 18.24
CA LEU A 169 15.80 27.83 19.62
C LEU A 169 16.60 26.52 19.80
N ASN A 170 16.20 25.45 19.14
CA ASN A 170 16.90 24.17 19.21
C ASN A 170 18.28 24.25 18.53
N LEU A 171 18.38 24.92 17.40
CA LEU A 171 19.62 25.11 16.67
C LEU A 171 20.60 25.96 17.49
N PHE A 172 20.12 27.05 18.10
CA PHE A 172 20.92 27.89 18.98
C PHE A 172 21.44 27.10 20.20
N LYS A 173 20.59 26.29 20.85
CA LYS A 173 20.99 25.40 21.96
C LYS A 173 22.04 24.36 21.56
N LYS A 174 22.05 23.93 20.29
CA LYS A 174 23.07 23.02 19.72
C LYS A 174 24.37 23.74 19.37
N GLY A 175 24.47 25.04 19.56
CA GLY A 175 25.69 25.83 19.35
C GLY A 175 25.85 26.46 17.97
N PHE A 176 24.81 26.33 17.08
CA PHE A 176 24.86 27.02 15.80
C PHE A 176 24.61 28.51 15.95
N VAL A 177 25.33 29.31 15.18
CA VAL A 177 25.33 30.80 15.31
C VAL A 177 24.47 31.47 14.23
N ARG A 178 24.36 30.82 13.04
CA ARG A 178 23.71 31.45 11.88
C ARG A 178 22.83 30.44 11.15
N ALA A 179 21.76 30.96 10.54
CA ALA A 179 20.94 30.24 9.58
C ALA A 179 20.67 31.10 8.34
N ARG A 180 20.59 30.49 7.19
CA ARG A 180 20.09 31.12 5.97
C ARG A 180 18.59 30.93 5.93
N VAL A 181 17.82 32.01 5.97
CA VAL A 181 16.37 32.00 5.97
C VAL A 181 15.87 32.67 4.69
N ASN A 182 15.18 31.95 3.83
CA ASN A 182 14.69 32.44 2.54
C ASN A 182 15.78 33.08 1.68
N GLY A 183 17.04 32.61 1.79
CA GLY A 183 18.19 33.10 1.04
C GLY A 183 19.04 34.13 1.79
N GLU A 184 18.57 34.67 2.91
CA GLU A 184 19.27 35.67 3.72
C GLU A 184 19.91 35.03 4.98
N VAL A 185 21.18 35.34 5.26
CA VAL A 185 21.89 34.79 6.42
C VAL A 185 21.62 35.68 7.66
N LEU A 186 20.96 35.09 8.65
CA LEU A 186 20.58 35.72 9.91
C LEU A 186 21.32 35.08 11.09
N TYR A 187 21.48 35.86 12.21
CA TYR A 187 22.02 35.31 13.44
C TYR A 187 20.92 34.67 14.28
N LEU A 188 21.19 33.49 14.84
CA LEU A 188 20.25 32.77 15.68
C LEU A 188 20.08 33.34 17.09
N GLU A 189 20.96 34.23 17.51
CA GLU A 189 20.82 34.99 18.76
C GLU A 189 19.77 36.10 18.64
N ASP A 190 19.47 36.56 17.42
CA ASP A 190 18.47 37.57 17.16
C ASP A 190 17.06 36.96 17.16
N GLU A 191 16.03 37.75 17.45
CA GLU A 191 14.65 37.30 17.34
C GLU A 191 14.23 37.26 15.87
N ILE A 192 14.13 36.06 15.32
CA ILE A 192 13.72 35.84 13.92
C ILE A 192 12.19 35.65 13.88
N GLU A 193 11.50 36.64 13.31
CA GLU A 193 10.06 36.60 13.12
C GLU A 193 9.70 36.19 11.70
N LEU A 194 8.94 35.11 11.56
CA LEU A 194 8.45 34.60 10.29
C LEU A 194 6.92 34.57 10.23
N ASP A 195 6.37 34.91 9.06
CA ASP A 195 4.93 34.88 8.81
C ASP A 195 4.42 33.42 8.79
N LYS A 196 3.52 33.07 9.72
CA LYS A 196 2.97 31.73 9.88
C LYS A 196 2.23 31.21 8.63
N ASN A 197 1.77 32.09 7.74
CA ASN A 197 0.98 31.75 6.56
C ASN A 197 1.84 31.60 5.30
N LYS A 198 3.09 32.06 5.33
CA LYS A 198 4.04 31.93 4.22
C LYS A 198 4.87 30.67 4.36
N LYS A 199 5.34 30.17 3.24
CA LYS A 199 6.28 29.06 3.18
C LYS A 199 7.71 29.60 3.35
N HIS A 200 8.52 28.88 4.13
CA HIS A 200 9.88 29.28 4.44
C HIS A 200 10.87 28.16 4.15
N ASN A 201 12.07 28.55 3.78
CA ASN A 201 13.26 27.71 3.67
C ASN A 201 14.25 28.13 4.75
N ILE A 202 14.76 27.15 5.52
CA ILE A 202 15.72 27.40 6.59
C ILE A 202 16.85 26.42 6.45
N GLU A 203 18.06 26.90 6.23
CA GLU A 203 19.30 26.14 6.19
C GLU A 203 20.24 26.62 7.30
N VAL A 204 20.79 25.70 8.07
CA VAL A 204 21.77 26.00 9.12
C VAL A 204 23.13 26.21 8.49
N VAL A 205 23.83 27.29 8.84
CA VAL A 205 25.24 27.46 8.48
C VAL A 205 26.07 26.60 9.42
N VAL A 206 26.55 25.46 8.91
CA VAL A 206 27.36 24.54 9.72
C VAL A 206 28.78 25.00 9.81
N ASP A 207 29.40 25.30 8.67
CA ASP A 207 30.78 25.83 8.64
C ASP A 207 30.99 26.81 7.47
N ARG A 208 32.06 27.61 7.56
CA ARG A 208 32.55 28.48 6.49
C ARG A 208 34.05 28.23 6.32
N LEU A 209 34.40 27.71 5.16
CA LEU A 209 35.73 27.17 4.89
C LEU A 209 36.38 27.91 3.72
N VAL A 210 37.70 27.98 3.77
CA VAL A 210 38.54 28.38 2.64
C VAL A 210 39.27 27.11 2.21
N LEU A 211 39.02 26.67 1.00
CA LEU A 211 39.48 25.38 0.50
C LEU A 211 41.02 25.30 0.47
N LYS A 212 41.55 24.18 0.98
CA LYS A 212 43.00 23.86 0.99
C LYS A 212 43.16 22.40 0.56
N LYS A 213 43.73 22.18 -0.61
CA LYS A 213 43.79 20.84 -1.23
C LYS A 213 44.82 19.89 -0.61
N ASP A 214 45.93 20.41 -0.11
CA ASP A 214 47.05 19.62 0.43
C ASP A 214 47.15 19.67 1.97
N ASP A 215 46.08 20.02 2.67
CA ASP A 215 46.05 20.19 4.12
C ASP A 215 45.15 19.08 4.74
N LYS A 216 45.78 18.08 5.38
CA LYS A 216 45.05 16.96 6.04
C LYS A 216 44.15 17.41 7.21
N ASP A 217 44.54 18.50 7.92
CA ASP A 217 43.73 19.03 9.01
C ASP A 217 42.48 19.67 8.44
N PHE A 218 42.60 20.31 7.27
CA PHE A 218 41.48 20.86 6.54
C PHE A 218 40.52 19.77 6.08
N GLU A 219 41.02 18.69 5.51
CA GLU A 219 40.22 17.52 5.04
C GLU A 219 39.45 16.90 6.21
N SER A 220 40.09 16.68 7.36
CA SER A 220 39.44 16.17 8.57
C SER A 220 38.36 17.13 9.06
N ARG A 221 38.58 18.42 9.06
CA ARG A 221 37.55 19.43 9.43
C ARG A 221 36.40 19.46 8.44
N LEU A 222 36.69 19.37 7.14
CA LEU A 222 35.65 19.31 6.10
C LEU A 222 34.75 18.09 6.30
N THR A 223 35.35 16.90 6.53
CA THR A 223 34.62 15.66 6.81
C THR A 223 33.70 15.80 8.01
N GLN A 224 34.21 16.31 9.16
CA GLN A 224 33.41 16.50 10.36
C GLN A 224 32.24 17.48 10.14
N SER A 225 32.50 18.56 9.39
CA SER A 225 31.46 19.56 9.09
C SER A 225 30.38 19.00 8.14
N ILE A 226 30.76 18.14 7.19
CA ILE A 226 29.82 17.41 6.32
C ILE A 226 28.96 16.44 7.14
N GLU A 227 29.58 15.62 8.01
CA GLU A 227 28.86 14.70 8.89
C GLU A 227 27.84 15.43 9.76
N ALA A 228 28.25 16.54 10.40
CA ALA A 228 27.34 17.37 11.19
C ALA A 228 26.18 17.96 10.38
N ALA A 229 26.43 18.38 9.13
CA ALA A 229 25.41 18.92 8.25
C ALA A 229 24.39 17.85 7.83
N ILE A 230 24.87 16.66 7.49
CA ILE A 230 24.09 15.52 7.06
C ILE A 230 23.21 14.98 8.21
N GLU A 231 23.75 14.90 9.42
CA GLU A 231 22.99 14.48 10.60
C GLU A 231 21.80 15.40 10.89
N LEU A 232 21.99 16.72 10.78
CA LEU A 232 20.93 17.71 11.01
C LEU A 232 19.80 17.67 9.97
N SER A 233 20.11 17.32 8.73
CA SER A 233 19.20 17.40 7.59
C SER A 233 18.64 16.06 7.16
N ASN A 234 18.92 14.97 7.88
CA ASN A 234 18.63 13.60 7.45
C ASN A 234 19.24 13.27 6.07
N GLY A 235 20.53 13.53 5.91
CA GLY A 235 21.29 13.07 4.74
C GLY A 235 21.49 14.10 3.64
N LYS A 236 21.21 15.39 3.84
CA LYS A 236 21.38 16.44 2.82
C LYS A 236 22.41 17.49 3.23
N LEU A 237 23.20 17.95 2.26
CA LEU A 237 24.16 19.02 2.41
C LEU A 237 24.06 19.98 1.22
N ILE A 238 24.09 21.28 1.46
CA ILE A 238 24.26 22.29 0.42
C ILE A 238 25.64 22.94 0.62
N VAL A 239 26.43 22.98 -0.44
CA VAL A 239 27.69 23.72 -0.51
C VAL A 239 27.44 24.96 -1.35
N ASN A 240 27.62 26.15 -0.75
CA ASN A 240 27.44 27.41 -1.45
C ASN A 240 28.81 28.07 -1.68
N ASP A 241 29.11 28.47 -2.92
CA ASP A 241 30.37 29.15 -3.31
C ASP A 241 30.26 30.69 -3.30
N GLY A 242 29.18 31.22 -2.75
CA GLY A 242 28.83 32.62 -2.78
C GLY A 242 27.98 33.07 -3.95
N LYS A 243 27.75 32.18 -4.94
CA LYS A 243 26.91 32.42 -6.14
C LYS A 243 25.93 31.28 -6.38
N THR A 244 26.37 30.05 -6.22
CA THR A 244 25.62 28.85 -6.60
C THR A 244 25.54 27.88 -5.44
N ASP A 245 24.37 27.26 -5.28
CA ASP A 245 24.16 26.15 -4.34
C ASP A 245 24.40 24.84 -5.05
N TYR A 246 25.21 23.96 -4.45
CA TYR A 246 25.47 22.60 -4.90
C TYR A 246 24.92 21.64 -3.86
N LEU A 247 23.93 20.86 -4.26
CA LEU A 247 23.29 19.86 -3.39
C LEU A 247 24.08 18.56 -3.41
N TYR A 248 24.41 18.03 -2.24
CA TYR A 248 24.94 16.72 -1.98
C TYR A 248 24.00 15.94 -1.07
N SER A 249 24.00 14.61 -1.18
CA SER A 249 23.11 13.81 -0.36
C SER A 249 23.64 12.40 -0.12
N GLU A 250 23.57 11.96 1.13
CA GLU A 250 23.73 10.53 1.47
C GLU A 250 22.53 9.70 1.07
N ASN A 251 21.41 10.30 0.75
CA ASN A 251 20.22 9.63 0.25
C ASN A 251 20.20 9.68 -1.29
N TYR A 252 19.47 8.77 -1.89
CA TYR A 252 19.22 8.79 -3.33
C TYR A 252 18.37 10.02 -3.70
N SER A 253 19.00 11.15 -3.97
CA SER A 253 18.34 12.42 -4.29
C SER A 253 18.61 12.84 -5.72
N CYS A 254 17.59 13.36 -6.40
CA CYS A 254 17.72 13.84 -7.76
C CYS A 254 18.34 15.25 -7.78
N PRO A 255 19.41 15.48 -8.57
CA PRO A 255 19.99 16.82 -8.71
C PRO A 255 19.06 17.85 -9.36
N ASN A 256 18.12 17.38 -10.19
CA ASN A 256 17.17 18.23 -10.93
C ASN A 256 15.85 18.45 -10.20
N HIS A 257 15.50 17.56 -9.24
CA HIS A 257 14.24 17.58 -8.50
C HIS A 257 14.54 17.38 -7.01
N GLU A 258 14.85 18.46 -6.35
CA GLU A 258 15.30 18.47 -4.94
C GLU A 258 14.27 17.87 -3.95
N ASP A 259 12.98 17.87 -4.31
CA ASP A 259 11.91 17.30 -3.49
C ASP A 259 11.84 15.77 -3.62
N VAL A 260 12.54 15.20 -4.61
CA VAL A 260 12.61 13.75 -4.83
C VAL A 260 13.77 13.18 -4.02
N SER A 261 13.41 12.36 -3.05
CA SER A 261 14.37 11.57 -2.26
C SER A 261 13.86 10.13 -2.20
N ILE A 262 14.66 9.20 -2.69
CA ILE A 262 14.34 7.76 -2.61
C ILE A 262 14.94 7.25 -1.29
N PRO A 263 14.15 6.55 -0.46
CA PRO A 263 14.65 5.95 0.76
C PRO A 263 15.75 4.93 0.50
N GLU A 264 16.53 4.61 1.52
CA GLU A 264 17.55 3.56 1.43
C GLU A 264 16.96 2.26 0.89
N LEU A 265 17.65 1.69 -0.12
CA LEU A 265 17.22 0.46 -0.77
C LEU A 265 17.37 -0.72 0.19
N ASN A 266 16.27 -1.16 0.76
CA ASN A 266 16.19 -2.35 1.60
C ASN A 266 14.99 -3.21 1.20
N PRO A 267 14.94 -4.50 1.55
CA PRO A 267 13.85 -5.38 1.10
C PRO A 267 12.45 -4.96 1.57
N ARG A 268 12.34 -4.16 2.64
CA ARG A 268 11.04 -3.65 3.13
C ARG A 268 10.48 -2.56 2.23
N LEU A 269 11.36 -1.80 1.56
CA LEU A 269 10.95 -0.75 0.61
C LEU A 269 10.14 -1.34 -0.56
N PHE A 270 10.50 -2.54 -1.01
CA PHE A 270 9.84 -3.23 -2.13
C PHE A 270 8.63 -4.08 -1.70
N SER A 271 8.18 -3.97 -0.45
CA SER A 271 7.02 -4.73 0.04
C SER A 271 5.73 -3.94 -0.14
N PHE A 272 4.80 -4.47 -0.93
CA PHE A 272 3.44 -3.91 -1.01
C PHE A 272 2.58 -4.26 0.22
N ASN A 273 3.06 -5.11 1.13
CA ASN A 273 2.39 -5.44 2.39
C ASN A 273 2.85 -4.55 3.56
N ALA A 274 3.90 -3.74 3.36
CA ALA A 274 4.42 -2.84 4.38
C ALA A 274 4.11 -1.38 4.01
N PRO A 275 3.68 -0.53 4.95
CA PRO A 275 3.35 0.88 4.68
C PRO A 275 4.52 1.68 4.10
N TYR A 276 5.75 1.20 4.30
CA TYR A 276 6.97 1.85 3.87
C TYR A 276 7.06 1.98 2.34
N GLY A 277 6.78 0.89 1.60
CA GLY A 277 6.83 0.88 0.13
C GLY A 277 5.48 0.84 -0.55
N ALA A 278 4.42 0.44 0.16
CA ALA A 278 3.09 0.32 -0.40
C ALA A 278 2.50 1.66 -0.82
N CYS A 279 1.74 1.67 -1.90
CA CYS A 279 0.94 2.83 -2.31
C CYS A 279 0.04 3.28 -1.14
N PRO A 280 0.11 4.54 -0.70
CA PRO A 280 -0.64 5.02 0.45
C PRO A 280 -2.15 4.99 0.23
N GLU A 281 -2.61 5.16 -1.01
CA GLU A 281 -4.01 5.22 -1.38
C GLU A 281 -4.70 3.85 -1.29
N CYS A 282 -4.14 2.82 -1.92
CA CYS A 282 -4.71 1.47 -1.90
C CYS A 282 -4.06 0.54 -0.86
N LYS A 283 -3.15 1.03 -0.05
CA LYS A 283 -2.41 0.25 0.95
C LYS A 283 -1.80 -1.04 0.41
N GLY A 284 -1.29 -0.97 -0.83
CA GLY A 284 -0.64 -2.09 -1.50
C GLY A 284 -1.57 -3.10 -2.19
N LEU A 285 -2.87 -2.83 -2.25
CA LEU A 285 -3.84 -3.73 -2.92
C LEU A 285 -3.80 -3.60 -4.45
N GLY A 286 -3.40 -2.44 -4.98
CA GLY A 286 -3.45 -2.14 -6.41
C GLY A 286 -4.86 -1.80 -6.93
N LYS A 287 -5.88 -2.10 -6.12
CA LYS A 287 -7.29 -1.87 -6.39
C LYS A 287 -7.94 -1.19 -5.20
N LYS A 288 -9.08 -0.54 -5.43
CA LYS A 288 -9.96 0.00 -4.39
C LYS A 288 -11.37 -0.50 -4.62
N LEU A 289 -12.03 -0.77 -3.55
CA LEU A 289 -13.46 -1.02 -3.55
C LEU A 289 -14.15 0.33 -3.46
N GLU A 290 -14.84 0.72 -4.52
CA GLU A 290 -15.54 2.01 -4.65
C GLU A 290 -17.01 1.75 -4.95
N VAL A 291 -17.88 2.64 -4.51
CA VAL A 291 -19.30 2.58 -4.87
C VAL A 291 -19.44 2.87 -6.37
N ASP A 292 -20.17 2.02 -7.08
CA ASP A 292 -20.52 2.24 -8.48
C ASP A 292 -21.87 2.98 -8.52
N GLU A 293 -21.84 4.22 -8.98
CA GLU A 293 -23.03 5.05 -9.11
C GLU A 293 -24.13 4.41 -9.97
N ASN A 294 -23.75 3.62 -10.98
CA ASN A 294 -24.73 2.93 -11.83
C ASN A 294 -25.50 1.84 -11.08
N LYS A 295 -24.90 1.23 -10.05
CA LYS A 295 -25.57 0.23 -9.21
C LYS A 295 -26.59 0.85 -8.26
N LEU A 296 -26.60 2.17 -8.10
CA LEU A 296 -27.62 2.89 -7.35
C LEU A 296 -28.91 3.10 -8.18
N ILE A 297 -28.82 3.00 -9.50
CA ILE A 297 -29.96 3.09 -10.40
C ILE A 297 -30.63 1.72 -10.47
N GLU A 298 -31.76 1.55 -9.79
CA GLU A 298 -32.50 0.29 -9.77
C GLU A 298 -33.35 0.09 -11.03
N ASN A 299 -34.00 1.16 -11.49
CA ASN A 299 -34.75 1.16 -12.74
C ASN A 299 -34.73 2.57 -13.37
N PRO A 300 -34.06 2.79 -14.50
CA PRO A 300 -33.93 4.11 -15.12
C PRO A 300 -35.27 4.65 -15.69
N ASP A 301 -36.26 3.79 -15.92
CA ASP A 301 -37.57 4.19 -16.45
C ASP A 301 -38.52 4.71 -15.36
N LEU A 302 -38.19 4.47 -14.10
CA LEU A 302 -38.95 4.97 -12.96
C LEU A 302 -38.37 6.29 -12.44
N SER A 303 -39.20 7.06 -11.79
CA SER A 303 -38.78 8.24 -11.04
C SER A 303 -38.07 7.85 -9.74
N ILE A 304 -37.37 8.81 -9.12
CA ILE A 304 -36.76 8.56 -7.79
C ILE A 304 -37.84 8.32 -6.75
N GLU A 305 -38.97 9.02 -6.85
CA GLU A 305 -40.13 8.81 -5.95
C GLU A 305 -40.74 7.43 -6.13
N ASP A 306 -40.72 6.85 -7.35
CA ASP A 306 -41.30 5.54 -7.64
C ASP A 306 -40.26 4.38 -7.49
N GLY A 307 -39.01 4.68 -7.14
CA GLY A 307 -38.00 3.67 -6.90
C GLY A 307 -36.95 3.48 -7.98
N GLY A 308 -36.85 4.41 -8.88
CA GLY A 308 -35.85 4.35 -9.93
C GLY A 308 -34.41 4.37 -9.43
N MET A 309 -34.18 4.86 -8.20
CA MET A 309 -32.84 4.97 -7.62
C MET A 309 -32.84 4.64 -6.13
N TYR A 310 -31.79 3.99 -5.67
CA TYR A 310 -31.53 3.76 -4.26
C TYR A 310 -30.93 5.00 -3.61
N ILE A 311 -31.57 5.50 -2.57
CA ILE A 311 -31.07 6.61 -1.75
C ILE A 311 -30.71 6.05 -0.36
N PRO A 312 -29.43 6.11 0.04
CA PRO A 312 -28.97 5.53 1.31
C PRO A 312 -29.71 6.11 2.53
N GLY A 313 -30.25 5.21 3.36
CA GLY A 313 -31.03 5.58 4.54
C GLY A 313 -32.45 6.02 4.26
N ALA A 314 -32.88 6.07 3.00
CA ALA A 314 -34.23 6.50 2.59
C ALA A 314 -35.00 5.37 1.88
N MET A 315 -34.73 4.10 2.17
CA MET A 315 -35.31 2.93 1.49
C MET A 315 -36.82 2.92 1.47
N ALA A 316 -37.48 3.37 2.56
CA ALA A 316 -38.92 3.42 2.65
C ALA A 316 -39.52 4.73 2.11
N ARG A 317 -38.71 5.63 1.55
CA ARG A 317 -39.13 6.98 1.12
C ARG A 317 -39.90 7.73 2.16
N LYS A 318 -39.54 7.51 3.41
CA LYS A 318 -40.13 8.14 4.62
C LYS A 318 -39.02 8.40 5.62
N GLY A 319 -39.30 9.28 6.56
CA GLY A 319 -38.41 9.57 7.67
C GLY A 319 -37.32 10.59 7.34
N TYR A 320 -36.47 10.82 8.30
CA TYR A 320 -35.52 11.91 8.34
C TYR A 320 -34.56 11.99 7.11
N SER A 321 -33.97 10.88 6.72
CA SER A 321 -33.01 10.85 5.57
C SER A 321 -33.72 11.16 4.24
N TRP A 322 -34.98 10.71 4.07
CA TRP A 322 -35.73 11.01 2.87
C TRP A 322 -36.14 12.49 2.82
N GLU A 323 -36.56 13.07 3.94
CA GLU A 323 -36.92 14.49 3.99
C GLU A 323 -35.72 15.40 3.78
N ILE A 324 -34.51 15.05 4.25
CA ILE A 324 -33.23 15.75 3.90
C ILE A 324 -33.02 15.70 2.39
N PHE A 325 -33.16 14.52 1.78
CA PHE A 325 -32.97 14.35 0.35
C PHE A 325 -33.96 15.19 -0.47
N ARG A 326 -35.24 15.17 -0.09
CA ARG A 326 -36.28 16.02 -0.73
C ARG A 326 -36.01 17.51 -0.57
N ALA A 327 -35.57 17.95 0.59
CA ALA A 327 -35.25 19.35 0.81
C ALA A 327 -34.02 19.79 -0.04
N MET A 328 -33.03 18.94 -0.14
CA MET A 328 -31.90 19.16 -1.04
C MET A 328 -32.33 19.22 -2.51
N ALA A 329 -33.12 18.26 -2.98
CA ALA A 329 -33.64 18.23 -4.35
C ALA A 329 -34.42 19.49 -4.69
N LYS A 330 -35.26 19.97 -3.76
CA LYS A 330 -35.97 21.25 -3.91
C LYS A 330 -35.01 22.44 -4.01
N ALA A 331 -34.00 22.50 -3.17
CA ALA A 331 -32.98 23.57 -3.20
C ALA A 331 -32.19 23.56 -4.50
N ALA A 332 -31.79 22.37 -4.97
CA ALA A 332 -31.07 22.15 -6.22
C ALA A 332 -31.96 22.21 -7.46
N LYS A 333 -33.28 22.38 -7.32
CA LYS A 333 -34.29 22.39 -8.38
C LYS A 333 -34.33 21.10 -9.21
N ILE A 334 -34.13 19.96 -8.53
CA ILE A 334 -34.22 18.62 -9.11
C ILE A 334 -35.66 18.12 -8.98
N ASP A 335 -36.25 17.70 -10.09
CA ASP A 335 -37.58 17.11 -10.12
C ASP A 335 -37.53 15.61 -9.90
N LEU A 336 -37.94 15.16 -8.69
CA LEU A 336 -37.87 13.76 -8.31
C LEU A 336 -38.97 12.89 -8.95
N THR A 337 -39.94 13.48 -9.66
CA THR A 337 -41.03 12.77 -10.37
C THR A 337 -40.60 12.36 -11.80
N LYS A 338 -39.52 12.91 -12.31
CA LYS A 338 -38.96 12.52 -13.62
C LYS A 338 -38.32 11.13 -13.57
N PRO A 339 -38.44 10.33 -14.65
CA PRO A 339 -37.64 9.12 -14.80
C PRO A 339 -36.15 9.41 -14.63
N VAL A 340 -35.41 8.49 -13.99
CA VAL A 340 -33.97 8.67 -13.71
C VAL A 340 -33.18 8.90 -15.01
N LYS A 341 -33.54 8.25 -16.10
CA LYS A 341 -32.90 8.42 -17.43
C LYS A 341 -33.03 9.83 -18.00
N ASP A 342 -34.06 10.61 -17.59
CA ASP A 342 -34.33 11.96 -18.07
C ASP A 342 -33.69 13.04 -17.17
N LEU A 343 -33.02 12.65 -16.09
CA LEU A 343 -32.24 13.55 -15.25
C LEU A 343 -30.96 13.96 -15.98
N THR A 344 -30.60 15.22 -15.88
CA THR A 344 -29.37 15.73 -16.44
C THR A 344 -28.15 15.21 -15.65
N LYS A 345 -26.98 15.18 -16.31
CA LYS A 345 -25.73 14.80 -15.64
C LYS A 345 -25.45 15.63 -14.39
N LYS A 346 -25.75 16.93 -14.40
CA LYS A 346 -25.57 17.80 -13.23
C LYS A 346 -26.47 17.41 -12.08
N GLU A 347 -27.73 17.06 -12.36
CA GLU A 347 -28.67 16.58 -11.32
C GLU A 347 -28.19 15.26 -10.74
N LEU A 348 -27.73 14.30 -11.55
CA LEU A 348 -27.16 13.04 -11.12
C LEU A 348 -25.88 13.25 -10.31
N ASP A 349 -24.97 14.13 -10.74
CA ASP A 349 -23.74 14.44 -10.01
C ASP A 349 -24.05 14.99 -8.58
N ILE A 350 -25.06 15.86 -8.46
CA ILE A 350 -25.51 16.34 -7.13
C ILE A 350 -26.04 15.20 -6.27
N ILE A 351 -26.85 14.32 -6.83
CA ILE A 351 -27.41 13.18 -6.09
C ILE A 351 -26.32 12.22 -5.65
N PHE A 352 -25.35 11.92 -6.52
CA PHE A 352 -24.29 10.96 -6.23
C PHE A 352 -23.19 11.52 -5.33
N TYR A 353 -22.71 12.73 -5.59
CA TYR A 353 -21.48 13.25 -4.99
C TYR A 353 -21.69 14.40 -4.00
N GLY A 354 -22.90 14.95 -3.93
CA GLY A 354 -23.25 15.95 -2.93
C GLY A 354 -23.68 17.30 -3.51
N TYR A 355 -24.24 18.12 -2.64
CA TYR A 355 -24.67 19.49 -2.94
C TYR A 355 -23.86 20.46 -2.09
N ASP A 356 -23.06 21.31 -2.73
CA ASP A 356 -22.08 22.17 -2.07
C ASP A 356 -22.70 23.31 -1.25
N GLU A 357 -23.96 23.66 -1.51
CA GLU A 357 -24.64 24.73 -0.80
C GLU A 357 -25.44 24.21 0.40
N LYS A 358 -25.45 24.98 1.48
CA LYS A 358 -26.30 24.72 2.62
C LYS A 358 -27.74 25.07 2.28
N PHE A 359 -28.67 24.17 2.56
CA PHE A 359 -30.10 24.38 2.35
C PHE A 359 -30.85 24.37 3.66
N LYS A 360 -31.94 25.15 3.71
CA LYS A 360 -32.83 25.19 4.86
C LYS A 360 -33.58 23.87 4.96
N PHE A 361 -33.57 23.27 6.13
CA PHE A 361 -34.24 22.01 6.42
C PHE A 361 -34.99 22.12 7.74
N ASP A 362 -36.31 21.85 7.70
CA ASP A 362 -37.18 21.82 8.85
C ASP A 362 -37.80 20.41 8.90
N TYR A 363 -37.62 19.73 10.00
CA TYR A 363 -38.16 18.38 10.23
C TYR A 363 -38.84 18.32 11.57
N THR A 364 -40.08 17.84 11.57
CA THR A 364 -40.89 17.59 12.78
C THR A 364 -41.38 16.16 12.68
N GLY A 365 -40.93 15.27 13.54
CA GLY A 365 -41.42 13.90 13.55
C GLY A 365 -40.64 12.97 14.47
N GLY A 366 -41.35 11.98 15.01
CA GLY A 366 -40.79 11.05 15.99
C GLY A 366 -40.45 11.75 17.31
N ASP A 367 -39.25 11.42 17.83
CA ASP A 367 -38.79 11.87 19.14
C ASP A 367 -37.96 13.17 19.10
N PHE A 368 -37.80 13.80 17.92
CA PHE A 368 -37.01 15.04 17.80
C PHE A 368 -37.50 15.95 16.66
N ASP A 369 -37.29 17.26 16.85
CA ASP A 369 -37.46 18.29 15.85
C ASP A 369 -36.12 18.88 15.46
N PHE A 370 -35.96 19.24 14.17
CA PHE A 370 -34.79 19.91 13.66
C PHE A 370 -35.17 21.12 12.80
N HIS A 371 -34.59 22.27 13.11
CA HIS A 371 -34.79 23.50 12.34
C HIS A 371 -33.39 24.13 12.10
N GLY A 372 -32.97 24.24 10.84
CA GLY A 372 -31.65 24.79 10.52
C GLY A 372 -31.20 24.57 9.10
N TYR A 373 -29.90 24.63 8.92
CA TYR A 373 -29.26 24.37 7.62
C TYR A 373 -28.58 23.01 7.63
N LYS A 374 -28.69 22.31 6.50
CA LYS A 374 -28.04 21.01 6.26
C LYS A 374 -27.19 21.06 5.00
N GLU A 375 -26.25 20.15 4.94
CA GLU A 375 -25.47 19.82 3.75
C GLU A 375 -25.86 18.41 3.29
N TYR A 376 -25.74 18.13 2.01
CA TYR A 376 -25.97 16.80 1.46
C TYR A 376 -24.66 16.23 0.91
N GLU A 377 -24.16 15.19 1.55
CA GLU A 377 -22.87 14.58 1.23
C GLU A 377 -22.84 13.75 -0.06
N GLY A 378 -23.99 13.41 -0.62
CA GLY A 378 -24.14 12.54 -1.78
C GLY A 378 -24.33 11.06 -1.41
N ALA A 379 -25.03 10.34 -2.30
CA ALA A 379 -25.35 8.92 -2.08
C ALA A 379 -24.10 8.02 -2.05
N VAL A 380 -23.13 8.27 -2.92
CA VAL A 380 -21.86 7.52 -3.00
C VAL A 380 -21.08 7.68 -1.70
N LYS A 381 -20.84 8.92 -1.28
CA LYS A 381 -20.05 9.22 -0.08
C LYS A 381 -20.73 8.71 1.20
N ASN A 382 -22.06 8.77 1.25
CA ASN A 382 -22.84 8.20 2.35
C ASN A 382 -22.68 6.68 2.46
N LEU A 383 -22.71 5.95 1.32
CA LEU A 383 -22.50 4.50 1.31
C LEU A 383 -21.07 4.13 1.68
N GLU A 384 -20.07 4.85 1.14
CA GLU A 384 -18.66 4.63 1.50
C GLU A 384 -18.46 4.83 3.00
N ARG A 385 -18.98 5.91 3.56
CA ARG A 385 -18.91 6.16 5.00
C ARG A 385 -19.56 5.03 5.80
N ARG A 386 -20.77 4.60 5.41
CA ARG A 386 -21.46 3.48 6.09
C ARG A 386 -20.68 2.17 5.98
N TYR A 387 -20.02 1.91 4.87
CA TYR A 387 -19.17 0.73 4.69
C TYR A 387 -17.96 0.75 5.63
N TYR A 388 -17.25 1.88 5.70
CA TYR A 388 -16.03 1.98 6.50
C TYR A 388 -16.28 2.16 7.99
N GLU A 389 -17.37 2.81 8.39
CA GLU A 389 -17.69 3.10 9.79
C GLU A 389 -18.59 2.03 10.44
N SER A 390 -19.22 1.14 9.67
CA SER A 390 -20.08 0.09 10.22
C SER A 390 -19.30 -0.93 11.05
N PHE A 391 -19.86 -1.31 12.17
CA PHE A 391 -19.39 -2.45 12.98
C PHE A 391 -20.06 -3.78 12.60
N SER A 392 -21.08 -3.75 11.74
CA SER A 392 -21.83 -4.93 11.30
C SER A 392 -21.24 -5.49 10.01
N GLU A 393 -20.65 -6.69 10.08
CA GLU A 393 -20.12 -7.38 8.90
C GLU A 393 -21.23 -7.69 7.87
N ALA A 394 -22.43 -8.03 8.31
CA ALA A 394 -23.57 -8.27 7.43
C ALA A 394 -23.96 -7.02 6.62
N GLN A 395 -23.90 -5.84 7.23
CA GLN A 395 -24.18 -4.57 6.55
C GLN A 395 -23.06 -4.22 5.56
N LYS A 396 -21.81 -4.48 5.90
CA LYS A 396 -20.67 -4.29 4.97
C LYS A 396 -20.81 -5.21 3.77
N GLU A 397 -21.09 -6.48 4.01
CA GLU A 397 -21.26 -7.48 2.94
C GLU A 397 -22.43 -7.12 2.02
N GLU A 398 -23.53 -6.61 2.54
CA GLU A 398 -24.66 -6.12 1.74
C GLU A 398 -24.26 -4.94 0.85
N ILE A 399 -23.59 -3.92 1.42
CA ILE A 399 -23.14 -2.74 0.65
C ILE A 399 -22.13 -3.16 -0.41
N GLU A 400 -21.17 -4.00 -0.06
CA GLU A 400 -20.13 -4.49 -0.96
C GLU A 400 -20.73 -5.23 -2.15
N ASN A 401 -21.55 -6.24 -1.89
CA ASN A 401 -22.13 -7.08 -2.93
C ASN A 401 -23.08 -6.32 -3.87
N ARG A 402 -23.86 -5.38 -3.33
CA ARG A 402 -24.91 -4.69 -4.10
C ARG A 402 -24.41 -3.46 -4.82
N TYR A 403 -23.56 -2.67 -4.18
CA TYR A 403 -23.27 -1.30 -4.64
C TYR A 403 -21.80 -1.04 -4.95
N MET A 404 -20.88 -1.92 -4.53
CA MET A 404 -19.44 -1.67 -4.77
C MET A 404 -18.87 -2.48 -5.94
N VAL A 405 -17.78 -1.96 -6.48
CA VAL A 405 -16.98 -2.61 -7.52
C VAL A 405 -15.50 -2.41 -7.26
N GLU A 406 -14.71 -3.39 -7.61
CA GLU A 406 -13.25 -3.22 -7.59
C GLU A 406 -12.80 -2.37 -8.78
N ARG A 407 -12.18 -1.24 -8.51
CA ARG A 407 -11.54 -0.40 -9.53
C ARG A 407 -10.02 -0.36 -9.32
N ILE A 408 -9.27 -0.28 -10.41
CA ILE A 408 -7.82 -0.11 -10.35
C ILE A 408 -7.50 1.21 -9.63
N CYS A 409 -6.57 1.17 -8.68
CA CYS A 409 -6.14 2.35 -7.94
C CYS A 409 -5.59 3.42 -8.90
N LYS A 410 -6.18 4.62 -8.86
CA LYS A 410 -5.81 5.73 -9.76
C LYS A 410 -4.41 6.25 -9.53
N VAL A 411 -3.90 6.15 -8.29
CA VAL A 411 -2.56 6.63 -7.90
C VAL A 411 -1.50 5.68 -8.45
N CYS A 412 -1.48 4.43 -8.00
CA CYS A 412 -0.44 3.47 -8.41
C CYS A 412 -0.77 2.71 -9.71
N LYS A 413 -1.93 2.96 -10.33
CA LYS A 413 -2.37 2.32 -11.58
C LYS A 413 -2.25 0.78 -11.56
N GLY A 414 -2.57 0.19 -10.41
CA GLY A 414 -2.47 -1.27 -10.19
C GLY A 414 -1.11 -1.75 -9.71
N LYS A 415 -0.07 -0.92 -9.69
CA LYS A 415 1.32 -1.31 -9.39
C LYS A 415 1.61 -1.54 -7.89
N ARG A 416 0.68 -1.25 -6.99
CA ARG A 416 0.71 -1.54 -5.53
C ARG A 416 1.76 -0.78 -4.72
N LEU A 417 2.81 -0.23 -5.34
CA LEU A 417 3.94 0.44 -4.71
C LEU A 417 3.91 1.95 -4.95
N LYS A 418 4.69 2.69 -4.21
CA LYS A 418 4.93 4.13 -4.42
C LYS A 418 5.76 4.37 -5.68
N ASP A 419 5.65 5.55 -6.28
CA ASP A 419 6.37 5.91 -7.50
C ASP A 419 7.91 5.91 -7.30
N GLU A 420 8.39 6.33 -6.12
CA GLU A 420 9.81 6.30 -5.78
C GLU A 420 10.37 4.87 -5.73
N VAL A 421 9.55 3.90 -5.34
CA VAL A 421 9.93 2.48 -5.32
C VAL A 421 9.90 1.89 -6.74
N LEU A 422 8.92 2.28 -7.55
CA LEU A 422 8.81 1.88 -8.95
C LEU A 422 9.89 2.49 -9.84
N ALA A 423 10.53 3.58 -9.38
CA ALA A 423 11.66 4.20 -10.05
C ALA A 423 12.98 3.44 -9.85
N VAL A 424 13.01 2.37 -9.04
CA VAL A 424 14.17 1.49 -8.92
C VAL A 424 14.09 0.37 -9.94
N THR A 425 15.15 0.17 -10.71
CA THR A 425 15.18 -0.82 -11.80
C THR A 425 16.36 -1.80 -11.68
N VAL A 426 16.15 -2.98 -12.23
CA VAL A 426 17.21 -3.98 -12.53
C VAL A 426 17.10 -4.28 -14.01
N ASN A 427 18.17 -4.02 -14.77
CA ASN A 427 18.17 -4.17 -16.23
C ASN A 427 16.92 -3.47 -16.88
N ASP A 428 16.71 -2.19 -16.53
CA ASP A 428 15.66 -1.30 -17.01
C ASP A 428 14.21 -1.72 -16.70
N LYS A 429 14.02 -2.71 -15.81
CA LYS A 429 12.70 -3.15 -15.36
C LYS A 429 12.51 -2.90 -13.86
N ASN A 430 11.38 -2.32 -13.49
CA ASN A 430 11.02 -2.25 -12.08
C ASN A 430 10.42 -3.58 -11.59
N ILE A 431 10.34 -3.74 -10.27
CA ILE A 431 9.90 -4.99 -9.65
C ILE A 431 8.48 -5.41 -10.09
N MET A 432 7.56 -4.46 -10.30
CA MET A 432 6.18 -4.78 -10.69
C MET A 432 6.06 -5.10 -12.18
N GLU A 433 6.91 -4.51 -13.03
CA GLU A 433 6.99 -4.91 -14.44
C GLU A 433 7.45 -6.36 -14.59
N ILE A 434 8.39 -6.81 -13.75
CA ILE A 434 8.79 -8.22 -13.72
C ILE A 434 7.65 -9.10 -13.22
N CYS A 435 6.91 -8.67 -12.18
CA CYS A 435 5.76 -9.40 -11.67
C CYS A 435 4.59 -9.50 -12.68
N ASP A 436 4.46 -8.54 -13.57
CA ASP A 436 3.42 -8.52 -14.62
C ASP A 436 3.78 -9.42 -15.83
N MET A 437 5.03 -9.91 -15.92
CA MET A 437 5.43 -10.85 -16.96
C MET A 437 4.79 -12.22 -16.74
N SER A 438 4.61 -12.97 -17.83
CA SER A 438 4.35 -14.41 -17.71
C SER A 438 5.56 -15.12 -17.07
N ILE A 439 5.34 -16.25 -16.40
CA ILE A 439 6.43 -17.00 -15.74
C ILE A 439 7.55 -17.32 -16.72
N LYS A 440 7.21 -17.72 -17.96
CA LYS A 440 8.18 -17.99 -19.02
C LYS A 440 8.99 -16.74 -19.37
N ASN A 441 8.35 -15.60 -19.60
CA ASN A 441 9.04 -14.36 -19.94
C ASN A 441 9.91 -13.86 -18.78
N SER A 442 9.47 -14.04 -17.55
CA SER A 442 10.25 -13.73 -16.36
C SER A 442 11.49 -14.64 -16.25
N LEU A 443 11.36 -15.94 -16.54
CA LEU A 443 12.49 -16.87 -16.58
C LEU A 443 13.49 -16.43 -17.66
N ASP A 444 13.03 -16.16 -18.89
CA ASP A 444 13.86 -15.72 -20.00
C ASP A 444 14.59 -14.41 -19.65
N PHE A 445 13.93 -13.47 -18.99
CA PHE A 445 14.55 -12.24 -18.50
C PHE A 445 15.69 -12.52 -17.53
N PHE A 446 15.50 -13.39 -16.53
CA PHE A 446 16.53 -13.72 -15.55
C PHE A 446 17.66 -14.59 -16.10
N MET A 447 17.41 -15.38 -17.14
CA MET A 447 18.47 -16.15 -17.82
C MET A 447 19.39 -15.26 -18.66
N ASN A 448 18.85 -14.16 -19.22
CA ASN A 448 19.58 -13.24 -20.11
C ASN A 448 19.95 -11.91 -19.42
N LEU A 449 19.94 -11.85 -18.10
CA LEU A 449 20.23 -10.63 -17.33
C LEU A 449 21.69 -10.19 -17.52
N SER A 450 21.88 -8.93 -17.95
CA SER A 450 23.22 -8.33 -18.07
C SER A 450 23.60 -7.64 -16.77
N LEU A 451 24.65 -8.12 -16.11
CA LEU A 451 25.14 -7.58 -14.84
C LEU A 451 26.63 -7.26 -14.93
N THR A 452 27.09 -6.31 -14.13
CA THR A 452 28.50 -6.08 -13.89
C THR A 452 29.09 -7.19 -13.00
N GLU A 453 30.40 -7.41 -13.05
CA GLU A 453 31.07 -8.42 -12.19
C GLU A 453 30.75 -8.25 -10.69
N LYS A 454 30.63 -7.01 -10.23
CA LYS A 454 30.24 -6.70 -8.84
C LYS A 454 28.80 -7.14 -8.55
N GLN A 455 27.88 -6.80 -9.45
CA GLN A 455 26.47 -7.19 -9.31
C GLN A 455 26.28 -8.71 -9.40
N GLU A 456 27.01 -9.39 -10.28
CA GLU A 456 26.97 -10.86 -10.38
C GLU A 456 27.39 -11.53 -9.07
N LYS A 457 28.49 -11.07 -8.46
CA LYS A 457 28.96 -11.61 -7.16
C LYS A 457 27.93 -11.44 -6.06
N ILE A 458 27.28 -10.27 -6.00
CA ILE A 458 26.28 -9.94 -4.98
C ILE A 458 24.99 -10.74 -5.20
N ALA A 459 24.52 -10.82 -6.45
CA ALA A 459 23.22 -11.38 -6.79
C ALA A 459 23.24 -12.91 -7.03
N LYS A 460 24.40 -13.56 -7.08
CA LYS A 460 24.58 -14.96 -7.51
C LYS A 460 23.58 -15.92 -6.85
N GLU A 461 23.53 -15.95 -5.53
CA GLU A 461 22.67 -16.89 -4.79
C GLU A 461 21.18 -16.51 -4.94
N ILE A 462 20.87 -15.21 -4.97
CA ILE A 462 19.50 -14.72 -5.15
C ILE A 462 18.98 -15.11 -6.54
N LEU A 463 19.77 -14.92 -7.57
CA LEU A 463 19.41 -15.26 -8.94
C LEU A 463 19.27 -16.77 -9.15
N LYS A 464 20.08 -17.58 -8.46
CA LYS A 464 19.95 -19.03 -8.47
C LYS A 464 18.55 -19.44 -7.97
N GLU A 465 18.16 -18.94 -6.81
CA GLU A 465 16.86 -19.24 -6.20
C GLU A 465 15.68 -18.79 -7.08
N ILE A 466 15.76 -17.59 -7.67
CA ILE A 466 14.73 -17.10 -8.60
C ILE A 466 14.61 -18.02 -9.83
N ARG A 467 15.74 -18.36 -10.46
CA ARG A 467 15.79 -19.21 -11.66
C ARG A 467 15.26 -20.62 -11.38
N GLU A 468 15.66 -21.23 -10.27
CA GLU A 468 15.18 -22.57 -9.88
C GLU A 468 13.66 -22.60 -9.68
N ARG A 469 13.08 -21.61 -8.98
CA ARG A 469 11.63 -21.51 -8.76
C ARG A 469 10.86 -21.25 -10.04
N LEU A 470 11.34 -20.33 -10.89
CA LEU A 470 10.70 -20.04 -12.19
C LEU A 470 10.77 -21.24 -13.13
N THR A 471 11.93 -21.95 -13.15
CA THR A 471 12.08 -23.17 -13.93
C THR A 471 11.11 -24.28 -13.45
N PHE A 472 11.02 -24.47 -12.13
CA PHE A 472 10.06 -25.42 -11.57
C PHE A 472 8.63 -25.08 -11.98
N MET A 473 8.19 -23.83 -11.84
CA MET A 473 6.84 -23.42 -12.23
C MET A 473 6.57 -23.63 -13.72
N THR A 474 7.54 -23.34 -14.57
CA THR A 474 7.45 -23.58 -16.01
C THR A 474 7.30 -25.09 -16.32
N ASN A 475 8.06 -25.93 -15.62
CA ASN A 475 8.04 -27.39 -15.83
C ASN A 475 6.74 -28.04 -15.39
N VAL A 476 6.04 -27.49 -14.39
CA VAL A 476 4.73 -27.99 -13.96
C VAL A 476 3.57 -27.37 -14.76
N GLY A 477 3.85 -26.52 -15.74
CA GLY A 477 2.86 -26.00 -16.71
C GLY A 477 2.09 -24.77 -16.25
N LEU A 478 2.64 -23.99 -15.33
CA LEU A 478 2.09 -22.71 -14.92
C LEU A 478 2.41 -21.59 -15.92
#